data_36c9ca97b95d076ffe01de5fd8d4da2e
#
_entry.id   36c9ca97b95d076ffe01de5fd8d4da2e
#
_cell.length_a   1.000
_cell.length_b   1.000
_cell.length_c   1.000
_cell.angle_alpha   90.00
_cell.angle_beta   90.00
_cell.angle_gamma   90.00
#
_symmetry.space_group_name_H-M   'P 1'
#
loop_
_entity.id
_entity.type
_entity.pdbx_description
1 polymer ?
#
loop_
_entity_poly.entity_id
_entity_poly.type
_entity_poly.pdbx_seq_one_letter_code
_entity_poly.pdbx_strand_id
1 'polypeptide(L)'
;TYAYDTLAIPASISYFIPHTGFFETFGFKTFEGKTLGELDNMDYQRNDLVVSADLLQILPKVGRLTGKRLFYNSDDDEKDTTFFSIKGVVEKVRSRNYEQGMYSFFEPQLNVRSKEVWNGGSFLIRLQPDVSEQRFLHDFRTWAYSNLKAGNLYIREVSTYKEQLDYLEYGSGVTNKYRMNIILAVFFLINLALGVTGAFWLQTRSRREEVGIMLSYGAAPGNICRLLMGEAAILASFAWLVGCLIYLQYGLAEGNWYEQGYVVPSLWINNFWLHYIVVSLIVYIIIIVVVLLGVFIPAYKISRIPPTEALRDE
;
A
#
# COMPACT_ATOMS: atom_id res chain seq x y z
N THR A 1 -3.25 -15.39 19.00
CA THR A 1 -2.05 -14.84 18.32
C THR A 1 -0.98 -15.92 18.23
N TYR A 2 -0.34 -16.07 17.05
CA TYR A 2 0.83 -16.97 16.94
C TYR A 2 2.05 -16.33 17.60
N ALA A 3 2.93 -17.14 18.17
CA ALA A 3 4.15 -16.66 18.79
C ALA A 3 5.31 -17.68 18.65
N TYR A 4 6.52 -17.16 18.66
CA TYR A 4 7.75 -17.94 18.78
C TYR A 4 8.57 -17.38 19.95
N ASP A 5 8.81 -18.24 20.95
CA ASP A 5 9.36 -17.82 22.24
C ASP A 5 8.50 -16.71 22.87
N THR A 6 9.00 -15.50 23.02
CA THR A 6 8.26 -14.35 23.56
C THR A 6 7.75 -13.40 22.47
N LEU A 7 8.05 -13.68 21.19
CA LEU A 7 7.72 -12.80 20.07
C LEU A 7 6.36 -13.15 19.48
N ALA A 8 5.40 -12.25 19.55
CA ALA A 8 4.12 -12.38 18.87
C ALA A 8 4.28 -12.19 17.35
N ILE A 9 3.63 -13.07 16.58
CA ILE A 9 3.71 -13.08 15.12
C ILE A 9 2.35 -12.75 14.53
N PRO A 10 2.20 -11.62 13.85
CA PRO A 10 0.98 -11.30 13.12
C PRO A 10 0.89 -12.19 11.88
N ALA A 11 -0.11 -13.06 11.85
CA ALA A 11 -0.29 -14.01 10.77
C ALA A 11 -1.58 -13.75 9.99
N SER A 12 -1.47 -13.77 8.66
CA SER A 12 -2.60 -13.90 7.76
C SER A 12 -2.78 -15.38 7.43
N ILE A 13 -3.90 -15.96 7.87
CA ILE A 13 -4.14 -17.39 7.76
C ILE A 13 -4.94 -17.65 6.46
N SER A 14 -4.41 -18.57 5.66
CA SER A 14 -5.08 -19.13 4.50
C SER A 14 -5.24 -20.63 4.67
N TYR A 15 -6.43 -21.14 4.43
CA TYR A 15 -6.71 -22.56 4.52
C TYR A 15 -6.54 -23.25 3.17
N PHE A 16 -5.96 -24.43 3.17
CA PHE A 16 -5.83 -25.26 1.97
C PHE A 16 -6.25 -26.70 2.24
N ILE A 17 -6.68 -27.41 1.23
CA ILE A 17 -7.03 -28.83 1.31
C ILE A 17 -5.82 -29.62 0.79
N PRO A 18 -5.20 -30.50 1.59
CA PRO A 18 -4.13 -31.38 1.13
C PRO A 18 -4.56 -32.25 -0.05
N HIS A 19 -3.61 -32.66 -0.87
CA HIS A 19 -3.81 -33.50 -2.06
C HIS A 19 -4.68 -32.87 -3.17
N THR A 20 -4.76 -31.53 -3.21
CA THR A 20 -5.52 -30.82 -4.26
C THR A 20 -4.63 -30.04 -5.23
N GLY A 21 -3.31 -30.08 -5.07
CA GLY A 21 -2.38 -29.30 -5.90
C GLY A 21 -2.42 -27.80 -5.63
N PHE A 22 -2.71 -27.39 -4.40
CA PHE A 22 -2.85 -25.99 -4.01
C PHE A 22 -1.58 -25.17 -4.30
N PHE A 23 -0.44 -25.61 -3.78
CA PHE A 23 0.83 -24.88 -3.95
C PHE A 23 1.32 -24.88 -5.39
N GLU A 24 1.14 -25.98 -6.12
CA GLU A 24 1.46 -26.07 -7.54
C GLU A 24 0.57 -25.17 -8.39
N THR A 25 -0.73 -25.12 -8.09
CA THR A 25 -1.69 -24.30 -8.83
C THR A 25 -1.39 -22.81 -8.69
N PHE A 26 -1.05 -22.34 -7.48
CA PHE A 26 -0.59 -20.97 -7.28
C PHE A 26 0.80 -20.71 -7.89
N GLY A 27 1.61 -21.75 -8.05
CA GLY A 27 2.96 -21.68 -8.60
C GLY A 27 3.91 -20.95 -7.67
N PHE A 28 3.76 -21.15 -6.36
CA PHE A 28 4.69 -20.64 -5.37
C PHE A 28 6.10 -21.18 -5.63
N LYS A 29 7.12 -20.53 -5.08
CA LYS A 29 8.46 -21.09 -5.02
C LYS A 29 8.72 -21.60 -3.61
N THR A 30 9.31 -22.79 -3.52
CA THR A 30 9.75 -23.31 -2.23
C THR A 30 11.02 -22.61 -1.77
N PHE A 31 11.12 -22.35 -0.48
CA PHE A 31 12.28 -21.69 0.11
C PHE A 31 13.15 -22.67 0.89
N GLU A 32 12.56 -23.63 1.58
CA GLU A 32 13.27 -24.66 2.34
C GLU A 32 12.78 -26.09 2.00
N GLY A 33 13.68 -26.88 1.52
CA GLY A 33 13.77 -28.34 1.67
C GLY A 33 12.74 -29.23 0.99
N LYS A 34 11.56 -28.77 0.59
CA LYS A 34 10.52 -29.59 -0.04
C LYS A 34 10.08 -28.97 -1.37
N THR A 35 9.76 -29.82 -2.34
CA THR A 35 9.13 -29.42 -3.59
C THR A 35 7.66 -29.05 -3.36
N LEU A 36 7.02 -28.31 -4.30
CA LEU A 36 5.60 -27.97 -4.20
C LEU A 36 4.72 -29.22 -4.21
N GLY A 37 5.05 -30.21 -5.06
CA GLY A 37 4.34 -31.48 -5.10
C GLY A 37 4.44 -32.27 -3.81
N GLU A 38 5.59 -32.22 -3.11
CA GLU A 38 5.72 -32.83 -1.78
C GLU A 38 4.89 -32.08 -0.74
N LEU A 39 4.81 -30.75 -0.81
CA LEU A 39 3.94 -29.97 0.08
C LEU A 39 2.46 -30.23 -0.19
N ASP A 40 2.06 -30.38 -1.45
CA ASP A 40 0.67 -30.67 -1.80
C ASP A 40 0.23 -32.09 -1.41
N ASN A 41 1.14 -33.06 -1.50
CA ASN A 41 0.83 -34.50 -1.29
C ASN A 41 1.26 -35.03 0.08
N MET A 42 1.66 -34.18 1.01
CA MET A 42 2.05 -34.59 2.35
C MET A 42 0.83 -34.93 3.23
N ASP A 43 0.96 -35.91 4.10
CA ASP A 43 -0.02 -36.20 5.14
C ASP A 43 0.15 -35.18 6.29
N TYR A 44 -0.72 -34.16 6.26
CA TYR A 44 -0.77 -33.12 7.28
C TYR A 44 -1.57 -33.55 8.51
N GLN A 45 -1.14 -33.07 9.67
CA GLN A 45 -1.91 -33.12 10.90
C GLN A 45 -2.55 -31.76 11.17
N ARG A 46 -3.52 -31.72 12.08
CA ARG A 46 -4.31 -30.51 12.40
C ARG A 46 -3.46 -29.30 12.78
N ASN A 47 -2.33 -29.53 13.39
CA ASN A 47 -1.44 -28.47 13.89
C ASN A 47 -0.17 -28.33 13.03
N ASP A 48 -0.23 -28.70 11.78
CA ASP A 48 0.85 -28.45 10.83
C ASP A 48 0.63 -27.14 10.09
N LEU A 49 1.72 -26.45 9.75
CA LEU A 49 1.73 -25.20 9.03
C LEU A 49 2.71 -25.20 7.88
N VAL A 50 2.37 -24.50 6.81
CA VAL A 50 3.32 -23.99 5.83
C VAL A 50 3.37 -22.48 5.99
N VAL A 51 4.56 -21.90 6.01
CA VAL A 51 4.76 -20.46 6.30
C VAL A 51 5.51 -19.76 5.18
N SER A 52 5.39 -18.46 5.10
CA SER A 52 6.16 -17.65 4.16
C SER A 52 7.58 -17.35 4.67
N ALA A 53 8.54 -17.27 3.76
CA ALA A 53 9.98 -17.13 4.05
C ALA A 53 10.34 -15.80 4.72
N ASP A 54 9.51 -14.77 4.56
CA ASP A 54 9.72 -13.46 5.20
C ASP A 54 9.61 -13.51 6.73
N LEU A 55 9.06 -14.60 7.30
CA LEU A 55 9.09 -14.87 8.74
C LEU A 55 10.54 -14.90 9.29
N LEU A 56 11.53 -15.25 8.47
CA LEU A 56 12.95 -15.18 8.86
C LEU A 56 13.43 -13.76 9.16
N GLN A 57 12.75 -12.73 8.68
CA GLN A 57 13.13 -11.34 8.95
C GLN A 57 12.97 -10.98 10.44
N ILE A 58 11.95 -11.54 11.09
CA ILE A 58 11.72 -11.33 12.53
C ILE A 58 12.35 -12.42 13.41
N LEU A 59 12.74 -13.55 12.80
CA LEU A 59 13.40 -14.66 13.47
C LEU A 59 14.85 -14.89 12.95
N PRO A 60 15.72 -13.88 12.94
CA PRO A 60 17.04 -13.97 12.28
C PRO A 60 17.97 -14.98 12.96
N LYS A 61 17.73 -15.34 14.22
CA LYS A 61 18.51 -16.36 14.95
C LYS A 61 18.11 -17.79 14.58
N VAL A 62 16.99 -17.96 13.87
CA VAL A 62 16.47 -19.26 13.46
C VAL A 62 16.93 -19.48 12.02
N GLY A 63 18.07 -20.10 11.82
CA GLY A 63 18.64 -20.31 10.49
C GLY A 63 17.76 -21.16 9.55
N ARG A 64 16.84 -21.96 10.08
CA ARG A 64 15.89 -22.78 9.33
C ARG A 64 14.55 -22.84 10.04
N LEU A 65 13.45 -22.57 9.32
CA LEU A 65 12.09 -22.59 9.86
C LEU A 65 11.46 -23.99 9.88
N THR A 66 11.74 -24.82 8.87
CA THR A 66 11.16 -26.17 8.79
C THR A 66 11.51 -26.99 10.01
N GLY A 67 10.51 -27.62 10.63
CA GLY A 67 10.62 -28.39 11.85
C GLY A 67 10.57 -27.61 13.15
N LYS A 68 10.52 -26.29 13.09
CA LYS A 68 10.28 -25.45 14.28
C LYS A 68 8.81 -25.51 14.69
N ARG A 69 8.57 -25.16 15.96
CA ARG A 69 7.22 -25.11 16.52
C ARG A 69 6.89 -23.66 16.87
N LEU A 70 5.69 -23.27 16.52
CA LEU A 70 5.06 -22.02 16.95
C LEU A 70 4.01 -22.38 17.99
N PHE A 71 3.73 -21.49 18.92
CA PHE A 71 2.61 -21.67 19.82
C PHE A 71 1.54 -20.63 19.50
N TYR A 72 0.31 -21.05 19.67
CA TYR A 72 -0.86 -20.21 19.52
C TYR A 72 -1.49 -20.01 20.89
N ASN A 73 -1.56 -18.76 21.33
CA ASN A 73 -2.31 -18.36 22.51
C ASN A 73 -3.69 -17.90 22.09
N SER A 74 -4.72 -18.60 22.54
CA SER A 74 -6.08 -18.10 22.45
C SER A 74 -6.26 -16.98 23.52
N ASP A 75 -6.79 -15.84 23.12
CA ASP A 75 -7.03 -14.72 24.03
C ASP A 75 -8.11 -15.03 25.10
N ASP A 76 -8.85 -16.13 24.91
CA ASP A 76 -9.97 -16.52 25.80
C ASP A 76 -9.58 -17.48 26.93
N ASP A 77 -8.46 -18.21 26.84
CA ASP A 77 -8.03 -19.16 27.85
C ASP A 77 -6.50 -19.19 27.99
N GLU A 78 -5.98 -18.65 29.08
CA GLU A 78 -4.53 -18.68 29.41
C GLU A 78 -3.94 -20.10 29.55
N LYS A 79 -4.76 -21.15 29.49
CA LYS A 79 -4.35 -22.54 29.74
C LYS A 79 -4.17 -23.42 28.50
N ASP A 80 -4.70 -23.03 27.35
CA ASP A 80 -4.63 -23.85 26.14
C ASP A 80 -3.59 -23.32 25.14
N THR A 81 -2.34 -23.66 25.40
CA THR A 81 -1.25 -23.39 24.44
C THR A 81 -1.23 -24.50 23.38
N THR A 82 -1.68 -24.20 22.19
CA THR A 82 -1.61 -25.14 21.06
C THR A 82 -0.29 -24.96 20.30
N PHE A 83 0.43 -26.04 20.07
CA PHE A 83 1.68 -26.01 19.30
C PHE A 83 1.43 -26.35 17.84
N PHE A 84 1.95 -25.52 16.95
CA PHE A 84 1.94 -25.72 15.51
C PHE A 84 3.34 -26.05 15.00
N SER A 85 3.44 -27.04 14.12
CA SER A 85 4.70 -27.50 13.54
C SER A 85 4.87 -27.00 12.11
N ILE A 86 5.96 -26.29 11.83
CA ILE A 86 6.26 -25.81 10.47
C ILE A 86 6.76 -26.97 9.61
N LYS A 87 6.02 -27.34 8.59
CA LYS A 87 6.32 -28.45 7.67
C LYS A 87 6.96 -28.01 6.36
N GLY A 88 6.76 -26.77 5.98
CA GLY A 88 7.32 -26.21 4.75
C GLY A 88 7.40 -24.69 4.78
N VAL A 89 8.24 -24.18 3.92
CA VAL A 89 8.43 -22.73 3.75
C VAL A 89 8.34 -22.41 2.27
N VAL A 90 7.44 -21.48 1.94
CA VAL A 90 7.27 -20.94 0.59
C VAL A 90 7.87 -19.54 0.51
N GLU A 91 8.04 -19.03 -0.70
CA GLU A 91 8.49 -17.66 -0.90
C GLU A 91 7.57 -16.65 -0.20
N LYS A 92 8.00 -15.40 -0.10
CA LYS A 92 7.18 -14.32 0.42
C LYS A 92 5.90 -14.18 -0.41
N VAL A 93 4.78 -14.44 0.23
CA VAL A 93 3.44 -14.35 -0.38
C VAL A 93 2.64 -13.29 0.34
N ARG A 94 1.90 -12.48 -0.41
CA ARG A 94 0.87 -11.60 0.12
C ARG A 94 -0.49 -12.17 -0.21
N SER A 95 -1.25 -12.53 0.80
CA SER A 95 -2.62 -13.02 0.62
C SER A 95 -3.55 -11.89 0.18
N ARG A 96 -3.35 -10.69 0.70
CA ARG A 96 -4.17 -9.51 0.44
C ARG A 96 -3.33 -8.22 0.50
N ASN A 97 -3.62 -7.27 -0.37
CA ASN A 97 -2.85 -6.01 -0.41
C ASN A 97 -3.06 -5.13 0.83
N TYR A 98 -4.19 -5.29 1.53
CA TYR A 98 -4.52 -4.51 2.72
C TYR A 98 -4.04 -5.15 4.04
N GLU A 99 -3.65 -6.40 4.05
CA GLU A 99 -3.04 -7.06 5.20
C GLU A 99 -1.54 -6.71 5.24
N GLN A 100 -1.27 -5.54 5.77
CA GLN A 100 0.10 -5.05 5.89
C GLN A 100 0.70 -5.55 7.21
N GLY A 101 1.95 -6.01 7.16
CA GLY A 101 2.66 -6.47 8.34
C GLY A 101 2.32 -7.87 8.81
N MET A 102 1.53 -8.62 8.04
CA MET A 102 1.20 -10.00 8.37
C MET A 102 2.05 -10.98 7.55
N TYR A 103 2.43 -12.07 8.20
CA TYR A 103 3.13 -13.19 7.57
C TYR A 103 2.11 -14.22 7.10
N SER A 104 2.28 -14.75 5.89
CA SER A 104 1.32 -15.72 5.35
C SER A 104 1.55 -17.11 5.95
N PHE A 105 0.52 -17.62 6.60
CA PHE A 105 0.45 -18.95 7.16
C PHE A 105 -0.62 -19.75 6.42
N PHE A 106 -0.29 -20.97 6.04
CA PHE A 106 -1.19 -21.89 5.35
C PHE A 106 -1.48 -23.06 6.28
N GLU A 107 -2.74 -23.18 6.67
CA GLU A 107 -3.22 -24.26 7.53
C GLU A 107 -3.94 -25.34 6.72
N PRO A 108 -3.64 -26.64 6.96
CA PRO A 108 -4.32 -27.72 6.29
C PRO A 108 -5.75 -27.88 6.83
N GLN A 109 -6.73 -27.90 5.95
CA GLN A 109 -8.12 -28.15 6.28
C GLN A 109 -8.43 -29.66 6.13
N LEU A 110 -8.35 -30.42 7.23
CA LEU A 110 -8.47 -31.88 7.21
C LEU A 110 -9.92 -32.38 7.28
N ASN A 111 -10.83 -31.58 7.83
CA ASN A 111 -12.20 -31.99 8.15
C ASN A 111 -13.19 -31.87 7.00
N VAL A 112 -12.75 -31.59 5.76
CA VAL A 112 -13.63 -31.45 4.59
C VAL A 112 -14.39 -32.76 4.27
N ARG A 113 -13.92 -33.89 4.80
CA ARG A 113 -14.57 -35.22 4.65
C ARG A 113 -15.54 -35.57 5.78
N SER A 114 -15.61 -34.77 6.85
CA SER A 114 -16.58 -35.03 7.92
C SER A 114 -18.00 -34.64 7.41
N LYS A 115 -18.99 -35.39 7.87
CA LYS A 115 -20.41 -35.16 7.52
C LYS A 115 -21.00 -33.85 8.05
N GLU A 116 -20.18 -33.01 8.65
CA GLU A 116 -20.55 -31.69 9.08
C GLU A 116 -20.75 -30.79 7.86
N VAL A 117 -21.77 -29.98 7.93
CA VAL A 117 -22.27 -29.15 6.82
C VAL A 117 -21.15 -28.40 6.13
N TRP A 118 -20.81 -28.84 4.94
CA TRP A 118 -19.86 -28.10 4.10
C TRP A 118 -20.53 -26.84 3.57
N ASN A 119 -20.16 -25.70 4.11
CA ASN A 119 -20.76 -24.40 3.77
C ASN A 119 -20.25 -23.80 2.45
N GLY A 120 -19.47 -24.58 1.70
CA GLY A 120 -18.92 -24.16 0.41
C GLY A 120 -17.39 -24.12 0.41
N GLY A 121 -16.82 -23.99 -0.76
CA GLY A 121 -15.37 -23.87 -0.98
C GLY A 121 -15.10 -23.14 -2.29
N SER A 122 -13.85 -22.76 -2.47
CA SER A 122 -13.38 -22.14 -3.70
C SER A 122 -12.47 -23.12 -4.45
N PHE A 123 -12.70 -23.24 -5.75
CA PHE A 123 -11.83 -23.99 -6.64
C PHE A 123 -10.99 -23.01 -7.45
N LEU A 124 -9.69 -23.20 -7.47
CA LEU A 124 -8.77 -22.41 -8.26
C LEU A 124 -8.41 -23.17 -9.54
N ILE A 125 -8.55 -22.52 -10.67
CA ILE A 125 -8.16 -23.05 -11.97
C ILE A 125 -7.05 -22.18 -12.53
N ARG A 126 -5.89 -22.76 -12.79
CA ARG A 126 -4.78 -22.08 -13.45
C ARG A 126 -4.89 -22.29 -14.96
N LEU A 127 -4.98 -21.20 -15.71
CA LEU A 127 -5.00 -21.25 -17.16
C LEU A 127 -3.57 -21.38 -17.72
N GLN A 128 -3.44 -22.06 -18.85
CA GLN A 128 -2.19 -22.07 -19.60
C GLN A 128 -1.93 -20.69 -20.23
N PRO A 129 -0.67 -20.30 -20.44
CA PRO A 129 -0.33 -18.95 -20.89
C PRO A 129 -0.90 -18.55 -22.27
N ASP A 130 -1.25 -19.53 -23.10
CA ASP A 130 -1.82 -19.36 -24.43
C ASP A 130 -3.34 -19.21 -24.45
N VAL A 131 -4.00 -19.40 -23.31
CA VAL A 131 -5.46 -19.31 -23.18
C VAL A 131 -5.87 -17.88 -22.86
N SER A 132 -6.78 -17.32 -23.66
CA SER A 132 -7.39 -16.01 -23.38
C SER A 132 -8.32 -16.10 -22.17
N GLU A 133 -7.96 -15.42 -21.10
CA GLU A 133 -8.71 -15.38 -19.85
C GLU A 133 -10.17 -14.93 -20.07
N GLN A 134 -10.37 -13.86 -20.83
CA GLN A 134 -11.72 -13.30 -21.07
C GLN A 134 -12.63 -14.28 -21.82
N ARG A 135 -12.08 -14.95 -22.84
CA ARG A 135 -12.82 -15.93 -23.63
C ARG A 135 -13.16 -17.16 -22.79
N PHE A 136 -12.17 -17.69 -22.07
CA PHE A 136 -12.36 -18.81 -21.15
C PHE A 136 -13.44 -18.49 -20.09
N LEU A 137 -13.37 -17.32 -19.45
CA LEU A 137 -14.33 -16.92 -18.44
C LEU A 137 -15.76 -16.86 -18.98
N HIS A 138 -15.94 -16.28 -20.17
CA HIS A 138 -17.27 -16.18 -20.79
C HIS A 138 -17.88 -17.57 -21.04
N ASP A 139 -17.11 -18.46 -21.64
CA ASP A 139 -17.57 -19.79 -22.01
C ASP A 139 -17.74 -20.68 -20.75
N PHE A 140 -16.79 -20.63 -19.84
CA PHE A 140 -16.81 -21.42 -18.61
C PHE A 140 -17.91 -20.99 -17.65
N ARG A 141 -18.19 -19.70 -17.51
CA ARG A 141 -19.31 -19.20 -16.67
C ARG A 141 -20.63 -19.81 -17.12
N THR A 142 -20.92 -19.72 -18.43
CA THR A 142 -22.16 -20.26 -18.99
C THR A 142 -22.28 -21.75 -18.78
N TRP A 143 -21.21 -22.49 -19.02
CA TRP A 143 -21.18 -23.93 -18.85
C TRP A 143 -21.27 -24.33 -17.36
N ALA A 144 -20.51 -23.68 -16.47
CA ALA A 144 -20.45 -24.01 -15.06
C ALA A 144 -21.79 -23.83 -14.33
N TYR A 145 -22.47 -22.71 -14.58
CA TYR A 145 -23.81 -22.46 -14.00
C TYR A 145 -24.85 -23.46 -14.45
N SER A 146 -24.73 -23.99 -15.67
CA SER A 146 -25.67 -24.95 -16.22
C SER A 146 -25.35 -26.39 -15.79
N ASN A 147 -24.09 -26.77 -15.66
CA ASN A 147 -23.65 -28.15 -15.54
C ASN A 147 -23.12 -28.50 -14.16
N LEU A 148 -22.53 -27.55 -13.40
CA LEU A 148 -21.96 -27.82 -12.08
C LEU A 148 -22.99 -27.59 -10.98
N LYS A 149 -23.97 -28.52 -10.94
CA LYS A 149 -25.01 -28.56 -9.90
C LYS A 149 -25.18 -29.98 -9.41
N ALA A 150 -25.04 -30.17 -8.10
CA ALA A 150 -25.21 -31.48 -7.47
C ALA A 150 -26.04 -31.33 -6.18
N GLY A 151 -27.33 -31.71 -6.25
CA GLY A 151 -28.24 -31.52 -5.13
C GLY A 151 -28.42 -30.04 -4.79
N ASN A 152 -28.10 -29.66 -3.56
CA ASN A 152 -28.13 -28.29 -3.08
C ASN A 152 -26.81 -27.52 -3.31
N LEU A 153 -25.79 -28.18 -3.88
CA LEU A 153 -24.54 -27.54 -4.25
C LEU A 153 -24.65 -26.94 -5.64
N TYR A 154 -24.28 -25.67 -5.78
CA TYR A 154 -24.27 -24.94 -7.04
C TYR A 154 -23.11 -23.95 -7.07
N ILE A 155 -22.68 -23.59 -8.24
CA ILE A 155 -21.68 -22.54 -8.42
C ILE A 155 -22.32 -21.20 -8.10
N ARG A 156 -21.80 -20.52 -7.09
CA ARG A 156 -22.23 -19.19 -6.69
C ARG A 156 -21.66 -18.12 -7.61
N GLU A 157 -20.36 -18.22 -7.89
CA GLU A 157 -19.63 -17.23 -8.67
C GLU A 157 -18.45 -17.87 -9.39
N VAL A 158 -18.19 -17.40 -10.59
CA VAL A 158 -16.96 -17.67 -11.35
C VAL A 158 -16.32 -16.33 -11.65
N SER A 159 -15.19 -16.07 -11.06
CA SER A 159 -14.47 -14.79 -11.17
C SER A 159 -12.97 -15.02 -11.36
N THR A 160 -12.27 -14.03 -11.85
CA THR A 160 -10.81 -14.04 -11.83
C THR A 160 -10.29 -13.83 -10.42
N TYR A 161 -9.06 -14.25 -10.16
CA TYR A 161 -8.40 -13.95 -8.89
C TYR A 161 -8.27 -12.44 -8.64
N LYS A 162 -8.09 -11.66 -9.72
CA LYS A 162 -8.05 -10.21 -9.67
C LYS A 162 -9.40 -9.60 -9.28
N GLU A 163 -10.50 -10.05 -9.91
CA GLU A 163 -11.85 -9.59 -9.53
C GLU A 163 -12.15 -9.89 -8.06
N GLN A 164 -11.77 -11.09 -7.60
CA GLN A 164 -11.93 -11.48 -6.19
C GLN A 164 -11.11 -10.60 -5.25
N LEU A 165 -9.86 -10.28 -5.60
CA LEU A 165 -9.02 -9.40 -4.82
C LEU A 165 -9.59 -7.99 -4.76
N ASP A 166 -10.02 -7.43 -5.90
CA ASP A 166 -10.65 -6.11 -5.99
C ASP A 166 -11.94 -6.06 -5.13
N TYR A 167 -12.74 -7.13 -5.13
CA TYR A 167 -13.93 -7.24 -4.28
C TYR A 167 -13.58 -7.23 -2.79
N LEU A 168 -12.56 -7.98 -2.38
CA LEU A 168 -12.09 -8.01 -1.00
C LEU A 168 -11.51 -6.66 -0.56
N GLU A 169 -10.74 -5.99 -1.42
CA GLU A 169 -10.21 -4.64 -1.15
C GLU A 169 -11.31 -3.58 -1.03
N TYR A 170 -12.34 -3.69 -1.87
CA TYR A 170 -13.52 -2.83 -1.76
C TYR A 170 -14.28 -3.09 -0.46
N GLY A 171 -14.53 -4.35 -0.13
CA GLY A 171 -15.24 -4.76 1.09
C GLY A 171 -14.50 -4.38 2.38
N SER A 172 -13.15 -4.40 2.36
CA SER A 172 -12.31 -3.93 3.48
C SER A 172 -12.23 -2.41 3.61
N GLY A 173 -12.80 -1.65 2.65
CA GLY A 173 -12.79 -0.20 2.63
C GLY A 173 -11.46 0.43 2.17
N VAL A 174 -10.44 -0.36 1.85
CA VAL A 174 -9.12 0.15 1.43
C VAL A 174 -9.23 0.97 0.15
N THR A 175 -9.97 0.46 -0.84
CA THR A 175 -10.19 1.17 -2.11
C THR A 175 -10.87 2.53 -1.88
N ASN A 176 -11.85 2.59 -0.99
CA ASN A 176 -12.54 3.83 -0.65
C ASN A 176 -11.63 4.80 0.11
N LYS A 177 -10.81 4.29 1.03
CA LYS A 177 -9.80 5.08 1.75
C LYS A 177 -8.77 5.70 0.79
N TYR A 178 -8.29 4.94 -0.18
CA TYR A 178 -7.39 5.44 -1.22
C TYR A 178 -8.04 6.55 -2.05
N ARG A 179 -9.25 6.32 -2.57
CA ARG A 179 -9.98 7.32 -3.35
C ARG A 179 -10.24 8.61 -2.55
N MET A 180 -10.66 8.47 -1.30
CA MET A 180 -10.87 9.61 -0.42
C MET A 180 -9.58 10.40 -0.19
N ASN A 181 -8.46 9.75 0.06
CA ASN A 181 -7.17 10.40 0.25
C ASN A 181 -6.70 11.14 -1.01
N ILE A 182 -6.90 10.55 -2.20
CA ILE A 182 -6.57 11.22 -3.46
C ILE A 182 -7.44 12.46 -3.68
N ILE A 183 -8.75 12.35 -3.48
CA ILE A 183 -9.68 13.48 -3.61
C ILE A 183 -9.28 14.60 -2.64
N LEU A 184 -8.99 14.25 -1.39
CA LEU A 184 -8.56 15.20 -0.37
C LEU A 184 -7.23 15.87 -0.73
N ALA A 185 -6.26 15.11 -1.22
CA ALA A 185 -4.98 15.65 -1.67
C ALA A 185 -5.15 16.65 -2.83
N VAL A 186 -5.94 16.29 -3.85
CA VAL A 186 -6.26 17.18 -4.98
C VAL A 186 -6.97 18.44 -4.50
N PHE A 187 -7.94 18.30 -3.60
CA PHE A 187 -8.64 19.43 -3.01
C PHE A 187 -7.67 20.40 -2.30
N PHE A 188 -6.76 19.87 -1.47
CA PHE A 188 -5.77 20.71 -0.80
C PHE A 188 -4.79 21.36 -1.78
N LEU A 189 -4.36 20.67 -2.83
CA LEU A 189 -3.49 21.25 -3.86
C LEU A 189 -4.16 22.40 -4.62
N ILE A 190 -5.44 22.26 -4.94
CA ILE A 190 -6.21 23.34 -5.56
C ILE A 190 -6.34 24.54 -4.60
N ASN A 191 -6.65 24.29 -3.33
CA ASN A 191 -6.74 25.36 -2.33
C ASN A 191 -5.39 26.05 -2.13
N LEU A 192 -4.29 25.31 -2.10
CA LEU A 192 -2.94 25.85 -2.04
C LEU A 192 -2.66 26.76 -3.24
N ALA A 193 -2.94 26.30 -4.46
CA ALA A 193 -2.73 27.07 -5.67
C ALA A 193 -3.54 28.39 -5.64
N LEU A 194 -4.82 28.32 -5.28
CA LEU A 194 -5.68 29.51 -5.20
C LEU A 194 -5.24 30.47 -4.10
N GLY A 195 -4.90 29.95 -2.90
CA GLY A 195 -4.42 30.74 -1.77
C GLY A 195 -3.11 31.47 -2.09
N VAL A 196 -2.15 30.76 -2.66
CA VAL A 196 -0.87 31.35 -3.08
C VAL A 196 -1.07 32.39 -4.18
N THR A 197 -1.86 32.08 -5.21
CA THR A 197 -2.16 33.02 -6.29
C THR A 197 -2.80 34.28 -5.74
N GLY A 198 -3.79 34.17 -4.85
CA GLY A 198 -4.47 35.30 -4.23
C GLY A 198 -3.54 36.16 -3.36
N ALA A 199 -2.74 35.51 -2.50
CA ALA A 199 -1.77 36.19 -1.65
C ALA A 199 -0.73 36.97 -2.47
N PHE A 200 -0.15 36.33 -3.49
CA PHE A 200 0.82 36.98 -4.36
C PHE A 200 0.19 38.07 -5.24
N TRP A 201 -1.06 37.92 -5.63
CA TRP A 201 -1.78 38.97 -6.33
C TRP A 201 -1.90 40.24 -5.48
N LEU A 202 -2.26 40.12 -4.22
CA LEU A 202 -2.32 41.23 -3.27
C LEU A 202 -0.94 41.85 -3.01
N GLN A 203 0.05 40.97 -2.73
CA GLN A 203 1.42 41.38 -2.46
C GLN A 203 2.06 42.11 -3.66
N THR A 204 1.87 41.60 -4.87
CA THR A 204 2.38 42.26 -6.08
C THR A 204 1.73 43.61 -6.31
N ARG A 205 0.45 43.75 -5.94
CA ARG A 205 -0.25 45.05 -6.06
C ARG A 205 0.31 46.08 -5.08
N SER A 206 0.63 45.69 -3.85
CA SER A 206 1.24 46.61 -2.86
C SER A 206 2.71 46.97 -3.16
N ARG A 207 3.41 46.13 -3.95
CA ARG A 207 4.82 46.38 -4.37
C ARG A 207 4.94 47.00 -5.77
N ARG A 208 3.86 47.55 -6.31
CA ARG A 208 3.84 48.07 -7.68
C ARG A 208 4.85 49.19 -7.88
N GLU A 209 5.00 50.09 -6.89
CA GLU A 209 5.97 51.19 -6.92
C GLU A 209 7.41 50.67 -6.91
N GLU A 210 7.75 49.71 -6.04
CA GLU A 210 9.10 49.11 -6.00
C GLU A 210 9.48 48.50 -7.35
N VAL A 211 8.55 47.75 -7.97
CA VAL A 211 8.77 47.17 -9.29
C VAL A 211 8.92 48.22 -10.36
N GLY A 212 8.12 49.33 -10.29
CA GLY A 212 8.22 50.46 -11.18
C GLY A 212 9.60 51.16 -11.10
N ILE A 213 10.13 51.34 -9.89
CA ILE A 213 11.48 51.87 -9.65
C ILE A 213 12.53 50.95 -10.24
N MET A 214 12.46 49.63 -9.99
CA MET A 214 13.39 48.65 -10.56
C MET A 214 13.41 48.66 -12.09
N LEU A 215 12.23 48.79 -12.72
CA LEU A 215 12.11 48.86 -14.18
C LEU A 215 12.69 50.18 -14.71
N SER A 216 12.50 51.32 -14.01
CA SER A 216 13.06 52.61 -14.41
C SER A 216 14.60 52.66 -14.36
N TYR A 217 15.20 51.88 -13.44
CA TYR A 217 16.66 51.65 -13.37
C TYR A 217 17.17 50.57 -14.36
N GLY A 218 16.33 50.06 -15.25
CA GLY A 218 16.73 49.17 -16.34
C GLY A 218 16.69 47.69 -16.00
N ALA A 219 16.01 47.32 -14.90
CA ALA A 219 15.83 45.88 -14.60
C ALA A 219 15.00 45.19 -15.70
N ALA A 220 15.48 44.05 -16.18
CA ALA A 220 14.72 43.27 -17.16
C ALA A 220 13.48 42.66 -16.53
N PRO A 221 12.30 42.64 -17.20
CA PRO A 221 11.07 42.03 -16.66
C PRO A 221 11.22 40.59 -16.22
N GLY A 222 12.06 39.83 -16.92
CA GLY A 222 12.37 38.44 -16.55
C GLY A 222 13.09 38.28 -15.21
N ASN A 223 13.92 39.22 -14.83
CA ASN A 223 14.63 39.24 -13.56
C ASN A 223 13.69 39.50 -12.38
N ILE A 224 12.73 40.41 -12.58
CA ILE A 224 11.69 40.72 -11.59
C ILE A 224 10.77 39.49 -11.39
N CYS A 225 10.35 38.86 -12.48
CA CYS A 225 9.56 37.65 -12.43
C CYS A 225 10.31 36.53 -11.65
N ARG A 226 11.61 36.32 -11.93
CA ARG A 226 12.43 35.36 -11.20
C ARG A 226 12.60 35.70 -9.71
N LEU A 227 12.73 36.99 -9.39
CA LEU A 227 12.82 37.43 -7.99
C LEU A 227 11.55 37.05 -7.21
N LEU A 228 10.36 37.41 -7.74
CA LEU A 228 9.08 37.08 -7.11
C LEU A 228 8.83 35.59 -7.00
N MET A 229 9.18 34.83 -8.03
CA MET A 229 9.10 33.36 -7.99
C MET A 229 10.08 32.76 -6.96
N GLY A 230 11.27 33.36 -6.82
CA GLY A 230 12.26 32.97 -5.81
C GLY A 230 11.75 33.21 -4.39
N GLU A 231 11.15 34.37 -4.11
CA GLU A 231 10.52 34.67 -2.83
C GLU A 231 9.43 33.62 -2.48
N ALA A 232 8.56 33.32 -3.45
CA ALA A 232 7.52 32.30 -3.27
C ALA A 232 8.11 30.91 -2.98
N ALA A 233 9.16 30.53 -3.70
CA ALA A 233 9.82 29.24 -3.49
C ALA A 233 10.47 29.14 -2.10
N ILE A 234 11.08 30.21 -1.60
CA ILE A 234 11.66 30.27 -0.26
C ILE A 234 10.56 30.10 0.79
N LEU A 235 9.45 30.84 0.68
CA LEU A 235 8.32 30.73 1.62
C LEU A 235 7.73 29.31 1.61
N ALA A 236 7.55 28.73 0.42
CA ALA A 236 7.06 27.37 0.26
C ALA A 236 8.03 26.33 0.88
N SER A 237 9.33 26.55 0.77
CA SER A 237 10.35 25.68 1.38
C SER A 237 10.29 25.71 2.90
N PHE A 238 10.08 26.88 3.51
CA PHE A 238 9.87 26.99 4.96
C PHE A 238 8.60 26.25 5.41
N ALA A 239 7.49 26.46 4.71
CA ALA A 239 6.23 25.78 5.02
C ALA A 239 6.36 24.24 4.88
N TRP A 240 7.05 23.78 3.84
CA TRP A 240 7.34 22.35 3.65
C TRP A 240 8.19 21.80 4.78
N LEU A 241 9.20 22.54 5.26
CA LEU A 241 10.08 22.11 6.35
C LEU A 241 9.28 21.89 7.64
N VAL A 242 8.37 22.82 7.97
CA VAL A 242 7.46 22.68 9.12
C VAL A 242 6.54 21.47 8.93
N GLY A 243 5.99 21.28 7.73
CA GLY A 243 5.18 20.10 7.40
C GLY A 243 5.94 18.77 7.56
N CYS A 244 7.22 18.73 7.15
CA CYS A 244 8.08 17.57 7.33
C CYS A 244 8.32 17.25 8.82
N LEU A 245 8.52 18.26 9.67
CA LEU A 245 8.68 18.06 11.12
C LEU A 245 7.41 17.48 11.75
N ILE A 246 6.23 17.98 11.37
CA ILE A 246 4.95 17.46 11.85
C ILE A 246 4.75 16.02 11.38
N TYR A 247 5.05 15.73 10.11
CA TYR A 247 4.94 14.38 9.56
C TYR A 247 5.90 13.41 10.25
N LEU A 248 7.13 13.83 10.54
CA LEU A 248 8.10 13.04 11.28
C LEU A 248 7.60 12.73 12.69
N GLN A 249 7.11 13.75 13.39
CA GLN A 249 6.58 13.59 14.76
C GLN A 249 5.37 12.65 14.79
N TYR A 250 4.48 12.76 13.81
CA TYR A 250 3.35 11.84 13.67
C TYR A 250 3.83 10.40 13.45
N GLY A 251 4.77 10.18 12.53
CA GLY A 251 5.34 8.87 12.26
C GLY A 251 6.05 8.24 13.46
N LEU A 252 6.72 9.06 14.29
CA LEU A 252 7.37 8.60 15.52
C LEU A 252 6.37 8.36 16.66
N ALA A 253 5.33 9.19 16.78
CA ALA A 253 4.32 9.09 17.83
C ALA A 253 3.38 7.91 17.65
N GLU A 254 3.02 7.56 16.41
CA GLU A 254 2.23 6.35 16.14
C GLU A 254 2.97 5.07 16.51
N GLY A 255 4.29 5.16 16.82
CA GLY A 255 5.12 4.06 17.39
C GLY A 255 5.14 2.78 16.54
N ASN A 256 4.35 2.78 15.47
CA ASN A 256 4.00 1.62 14.69
C ASN A 256 5.16 1.09 13.83
N TRP A 257 6.25 1.80 13.83
CA TRP A 257 7.35 1.50 12.93
C TRP A 257 8.36 0.51 13.54
N TYR A 258 8.43 0.43 14.89
CA TYR A 258 9.49 -0.37 15.53
C TYR A 258 9.15 -1.03 16.88
N GLU A 259 8.20 -0.49 17.68
CA GLU A 259 8.10 -0.92 19.08
C GLU A 259 7.22 -2.15 19.35
N GLN A 260 6.40 -2.59 18.40
CA GLN A 260 5.54 -3.77 18.60
C GLN A 260 6.03 -5.03 17.89
N GLY A 261 7.27 -5.05 17.42
CA GLY A 261 7.79 -6.22 16.68
C GLY A 261 7.15 -6.43 15.30
N TYR A 262 6.22 -5.58 14.94
CA TYR A 262 5.59 -5.59 13.63
C TYR A 262 6.50 -4.84 12.65
N VAL A 263 7.33 -5.57 11.94
CA VAL A 263 7.91 -5.04 10.70
C VAL A 263 6.74 -4.80 9.76
N VAL A 264 6.31 -3.55 9.62
CA VAL A 264 5.26 -3.18 8.67
C VAL A 264 5.86 -3.27 7.27
N PRO A 265 5.67 -4.37 6.54
CA PRO A 265 6.22 -4.54 5.19
C PRO A 265 5.43 -3.75 4.14
N SER A 266 4.64 -2.79 4.58
CA SER A 266 3.74 -2.00 3.73
C SER A 266 4.43 -0.88 3.01
N LEU A 267 5.63 -0.51 3.44
CA LEU A 267 6.39 0.51 2.75
C LEU A 267 7.02 -0.09 1.51
N TRP A 268 6.84 0.58 0.37
CA TRP A 268 7.56 0.26 -0.86
C TRP A 268 9.09 0.42 -0.69
N ILE A 269 9.52 1.13 0.36
CA ILE A 269 10.90 1.19 0.86
C ILE A 269 10.88 0.69 2.31
N ASN A 270 11.56 -0.41 2.59
CA ASN A 270 11.57 -1.05 3.91
C ASN A 270 12.29 -0.23 5.01
N ASN A 271 13.11 0.75 4.63
CA ASN A 271 13.79 1.62 5.57
C ASN A 271 12.94 2.87 5.81
N PHE A 272 12.52 3.09 7.06
CA PHE A 272 11.72 4.26 7.46
C PHE A 272 12.36 5.59 7.05
N TRP A 273 13.65 5.79 7.36
CA TRP A 273 14.32 7.04 7.06
C TRP A 273 14.43 7.32 5.56
N LEU A 274 14.74 6.28 4.79
CA LEU A 274 14.80 6.41 3.34
C LEU A 274 13.41 6.68 2.75
N HIS A 275 12.38 5.99 3.23
CA HIS A 275 10.99 6.25 2.84
C HIS A 275 10.57 7.68 3.17
N TYR A 276 10.84 8.13 4.40
CA TYR A 276 10.53 9.49 4.84
C TYR A 276 11.19 10.55 3.95
N ILE A 277 12.48 10.40 3.66
CA ILE A 277 13.24 11.34 2.81
C ILE A 277 12.66 11.36 1.38
N VAL A 278 12.44 10.19 0.78
CA VAL A 278 11.94 10.09 -0.60
C VAL A 278 10.54 10.68 -0.73
N VAL A 279 9.63 10.34 0.17
CA VAL A 279 8.26 10.87 0.17
C VAL A 279 8.26 12.38 0.40
N SER A 280 9.03 12.88 1.37
CA SER A 280 9.17 14.30 1.65
C SER A 280 9.70 15.06 0.44
N LEU A 281 10.66 14.50 -0.29
CA LEU A 281 11.22 15.12 -1.50
C LEU A 281 10.19 15.15 -2.65
N ILE A 282 9.43 14.08 -2.85
CA ILE A 282 8.36 14.03 -3.85
C ILE A 282 7.31 15.10 -3.54
N VAL A 283 6.88 15.20 -2.29
CA VAL A 283 5.92 16.22 -1.84
C VAL A 283 6.47 17.62 -2.04
N TYR A 284 7.75 17.85 -1.74
CA TYR A 284 8.41 19.13 -1.99
C TYR A 284 8.35 19.55 -3.46
N ILE A 285 8.70 18.63 -4.36
CA ILE A 285 8.64 18.90 -5.81
C ILE A 285 7.22 19.28 -6.24
N ILE A 286 6.21 18.54 -5.76
CA ILE A 286 4.81 18.82 -6.08
C ILE A 286 4.41 20.22 -5.58
N ILE A 287 4.72 20.55 -4.32
CA ILE A 287 4.40 21.87 -3.72
C ILE A 287 5.08 22.99 -4.49
N ILE A 288 6.39 22.87 -4.78
CA ILE A 288 7.13 23.89 -5.52
C ILE A 288 6.53 24.10 -6.91
N VAL A 289 6.19 23.04 -7.62
CA VAL A 289 5.56 23.15 -8.95
C VAL A 289 4.22 23.90 -8.85
N VAL A 290 3.37 23.53 -7.90
CA VAL A 290 2.06 24.17 -7.70
C VAL A 290 2.21 25.65 -7.32
N VAL A 291 3.12 25.97 -6.41
CA VAL A 291 3.42 27.34 -5.97
C VAL A 291 3.94 28.18 -7.12
N LEU A 292 4.92 27.69 -7.87
CA LEU A 292 5.49 28.41 -9.01
C LEU A 292 4.45 28.67 -10.11
N LEU A 293 3.58 27.68 -10.40
CA LEU A 293 2.48 27.85 -11.33
C LEU A 293 1.48 28.91 -10.85
N GLY A 294 1.13 28.90 -9.55
CA GLY A 294 0.21 29.88 -8.96
C GLY A 294 0.76 31.30 -8.94
N VAL A 295 2.07 31.46 -8.69
CA VAL A 295 2.73 32.77 -8.63
C VAL A 295 3.10 33.31 -10.02
N PHE A 296 3.29 32.43 -10.99
CA PHE A 296 3.75 32.82 -12.34
C PHE A 296 2.85 33.88 -12.97
N ILE A 297 1.53 33.72 -12.90
CA ILE A 297 0.56 34.64 -13.51
C ILE A 297 0.68 36.05 -12.92
N PRO A 298 0.59 36.27 -11.57
CA PRO A 298 0.72 37.61 -11.00
C PRO A 298 2.14 38.20 -11.19
N ALA A 299 3.19 37.39 -11.04
CA ALA A 299 4.57 37.83 -11.23
C ALA A 299 4.84 38.28 -12.68
N TYR A 300 4.37 37.53 -13.66
CA TYR A 300 4.51 37.88 -15.07
C TYR A 300 3.76 39.17 -15.41
N LYS A 301 2.55 39.34 -14.87
CA LYS A 301 1.72 40.53 -15.15
C LYS A 301 2.36 41.79 -14.59
N ILE A 302 2.85 41.77 -13.35
CA ILE A 302 3.47 42.95 -12.71
C ILE A 302 4.84 43.27 -13.33
N SER A 303 5.62 42.29 -13.75
CA SER A 303 6.94 42.53 -14.35
C SER A 303 6.90 43.27 -15.69
N ARG A 304 5.74 43.39 -16.33
CA ARG A 304 5.55 44.03 -17.62
C ARG A 304 4.77 45.33 -17.55
N ILE A 305 4.49 45.85 -16.38
CA ILE A 305 3.80 47.14 -16.23
C ILE A 305 4.73 48.26 -16.69
N PRO A 306 4.26 49.20 -17.52
CA PRO A 306 5.07 50.36 -17.89
C PRO A 306 5.47 51.18 -16.64
N PRO A 307 6.74 51.67 -16.55
CA PRO A 307 7.20 52.43 -15.38
C PRO A 307 6.36 53.66 -15.09
N THR A 308 5.86 54.29 -16.14
CA THR A 308 4.97 55.47 -16.06
C THR A 308 3.62 55.17 -15.44
N GLU A 309 3.10 53.96 -15.60
CA GLU A 309 1.83 53.52 -15.02
C GLU A 309 2.04 52.99 -13.59
N ALA A 310 3.23 52.43 -13.31
CA ALA A 310 3.58 51.95 -11.97
C ALA A 310 3.80 53.07 -10.96
N LEU A 311 4.26 54.23 -11.39
CA LEU A 311 4.54 55.41 -10.57
C LEU A 311 3.39 56.42 -10.52
N ARG A 312 2.31 56.19 -11.29
CA ARG A 312 1.13 57.02 -11.36
C ARG A 312 0.00 56.40 -10.53
N ASP A 313 0.23 56.12 -9.27
CA ASP A 313 -0.85 55.74 -8.35
C ASP A 313 -1.45 57.03 -7.72
N GLU A 314 -2.54 57.46 -8.29
CA GLU A 314 -3.57 58.24 -7.64
C GLU A 314 -4.88 57.46 -7.74
#